data_b03ec4489b156c4b7713798a08c0cf1c
#
_entry.id   b03ec4489b156c4b7713798a08c0cf1c
#
_cell.length_a   1.000
_cell.length_b   1.000
_cell.length_c   1.000
_cell.angle_alpha   90.00
_cell.angle_beta   90.00
_cell.angle_gamma   90.00
#
_symmetry.space_group_name_H-M   'P 1'
#
loop_
_entity.id
_entity.type
_entity.pdbx_description
1 polymer ?
#
loop_
_entity_poly.entity_id
_entity_poly.type
_entity_poly.pdbx_seq_one_letter_code
_entity_poly.pdbx_strand_id
1 'polypeptide(L)'
;MKDRHTGYMVCYACCLMILLQATAYTSSAADWPGFRGPNRDGISSESDIPTVWSDTQNVMWKCELPGAGFSSPIVVGNQIFVTCYTMEGGQLKRYLVSVDRALGKIVWSRVVPATGTVSRGPGFGARHGHASHTPVSDGQNVYVLFGSSGVFAFDLQGTQLWNKPVGSENAAMFGSAASPILYKDRLIVTAAAESESIRALDCMTGEEKWKTEAGSLSRSYCTPSLVTNLRGDDELLISVPFEVWSLNPDTGTLLWYAETKVDTNAVPSLVSQGGIAYVIGGRSGGRTAMRVGGQGDVTKSSVIWSTRGGSYVSSPVIYQGHLYWCNDRGIAYCVDVTTGREVTRKRLGGEFYASIVLIQDRLYAVSRFGGTYVLKATPELKQIAHNRLSDTSDFSGSPAVSDSQLILRSDTYLYAIKSD
;
A
#
# COMPACT_ATOMS: atom_id res chain seq x y z
N MET A 1 -62.57 11.13 -74.73
CA MET A 1 -62.38 9.78 -74.16
C MET A 1 -60.97 9.58 -73.81
N LYS A 2 -60.68 9.24 -72.57
CA LYS A 2 -59.37 8.90 -71.88
C LYS A 2 -58.50 10.08 -71.49
N ASP A 3 -58.74 10.52 -70.28
CA ASP A 3 -57.85 11.34 -69.46
C ASP A 3 -56.58 10.57 -69.04
N ARG A 4 -55.48 11.23 -69.10
CA ARG A 4 -54.24 10.76 -68.46
C ARG A 4 -53.82 11.79 -67.39
N HIS A 5 -54.02 11.41 -66.13
CA HIS A 5 -53.46 12.11 -65.01
C HIS A 5 -51.99 11.72 -64.82
N THR A 6 -51.13 12.72 -64.90
CA THR A 6 -49.69 12.60 -64.56
C THR A 6 -49.51 13.03 -63.09
N GLY A 7 -49.23 12.07 -62.22
CA GLY A 7 -48.93 12.35 -60.84
C GLY A 7 -47.43 12.69 -60.67
N TYR A 8 -47.14 13.83 -60.06
CA TYR A 8 -45.81 14.24 -59.65
C TYR A 8 -45.47 13.58 -58.32
N MET A 9 -44.45 12.75 -58.34
CA MET A 9 -43.83 12.15 -57.15
C MET A 9 -42.79 13.12 -56.60
N VAL A 10 -43.08 13.76 -55.45
CA VAL A 10 -42.16 14.60 -54.73
C VAL A 10 -41.30 13.69 -53.83
N CYS A 11 -40.03 13.57 -54.10
CA CYS A 11 -39.08 12.80 -53.34
C CYS A 11 -38.49 13.67 -52.22
N TYR A 12 -38.96 13.46 -50.96
CA TYR A 12 -38.34 14.07 -49.77
C TYR A 12 -37.09 13.29 -49.39
N ALA A 13 -35.92 13.85 -49.70
CA ALA A 13 -34.64 13.37 -49.19
C ALA A 13 -34.49 13.87 -47.75
N CYS A 14 -34.76 13.01 -46.76
CA CYS A 14 -34.40 13.24 -45.37
C CYS A 14 -32.88 13.07 -45.20
N CYS A 15 -32.15 14.18 -45.14
CA CYS A 15 -30.80 14.20 -44.65
C CYS A 15 -30.78 13.93 -43.17
N LEU A 16 -30.49 12.70 -42.75
CA LEU A 16 -30.17 12.34 -41.35
C LEU A 16 -28.72 12.79 -41.08
N MET A 17 -28.57 13.96 -40.45
CA MET A 17 -27.27 14.32 -39.84
C MET A 17 -27.08 13.47 -38.59
N ILE A 18 -26.26 12.41 -38.68
CA ILE A 18 -25.75 11.68 -37.51
C ILE A 18 -24.67 12.57 -36.91
N LEU A 19 -25.01 13.29 -35.82
CA LEU A 19 -24.04 13.88 -34.92
C LEU A 19 -23.27 12.74 -34.22
N LEU A 20 -22.08 12.41 -34.70
CA LEU A 20 -21.10 11.65 -33.93
C LEU A 20 -20.70 12.53 -32.73
N GLN A 21 -21.33 12.32 -31.59
CA GLN A 21 -20.78 12.76 -30.33
C GLN A 21 -19.54 11.91 -30.08
N ALA A 22 -18.38 12.47 -30.36
CA ALA A 22 -17.11 11.94 -29.85
C ALA A 22 -17.15 12.06 -28.34
N THR A 23 -17.58 11.01 -27.65
CA THR A 23 -17.32 10.86 -26.22
C THR A 23 -15.80 10.80 -26.09
N ALA A 24 -15.21 11.91 -25.67
CA ALA A 24 -13.84 11.90 -25.18
C ALA A 24 -13.83 10.90 -24.02
N TYR A 25 -13.24 9.73 -24.27
CA TYR A 25 -12.83 8.83 -23.19
C TYR A 25 -11.76 9.60 -22.42
N THR A 26 -12.17 10.34 -21.39
CA THR A 26 -11.26 10.75 -20.36
C THR A 26 -10.74 9.46 -19.74
N SER A 27 -9.50 9.11 -20.00
CA SER A 27 -8.80 8.07 -19.27
C SER A 27 -8.98 8.40 -17.79
N SER A 28 -9.81 7.62 -17.10
CA SER A 28 -9.90 7.74 -15.64
C SER A 28 -8.50 7.48 -15.12
N ALA A 29 -7.96 8.45 -14.38
CA ALA A 29 -6.69 8.28 -13.71
C ALA A 29 -6.69 6.94 -12.95
N ALA A 30 -5.61 6.18 -13.05
CA ALA A 30 -5.52 4.91 -12.33
C ALA A 30 -5.50 5.20 -10.82
N ASP A 31 -6.47 4.68 -10.09
CA ASP A 31 -6.51 4.79 -8.63
C ASP A 31 -5.34 4.03 -7.99
N TRP A 32 -4.91 4.53 -6.82
CA TRP A 32 -3.96 3.86 -5.93
C TRP A 32 -4.64 3.59 -4.59
N PRO A 33 -5.60 2.65 -4.53
CA PRO A 33 -6.65 2.61 -3.52
C PRO A 33 -6.22 2.05 -2.16
N GLY A 34 -4.96 1.63 -1.99
CA GLY A 34 -4.47 1.03 -0.77
C GLY A 34 -2.95 0.98 -0.70
N PHE A 35 -2.42 0.42 0.37
CA PHE A 35 -0.99 0.23 0.56
C PHE A 35 -0.39 -0.55 -0.61
N ARG A 36 0.59 0.06 -1.28
CA ARG A 36 1.30 -0.49 -2.45
C ARG A 36 0.42 -0.65 -3.71
N GLY A 37 -0.66 0.11 -3.82
CA GLY A 37 -1.46 0.24 -5.02
C GLY A 37 -2.51 -0.85 -5.26
N PRO A 38 -3.08 -0.90 -6.45
CA PRO A 38 -4.25 -1.74 -6.74
C PRO A 38 -3.96 -3.24 -6.58
N ASN A 39 -2.76 -3.69 -6.95
CA ASN A 39 -2.34 -5.09 -6.82
C ASN A 39 -1.57 -5.37 -5.53
N ARG A 40 -1.28 -4.37 -4.70
CA ARG A 40 -0.50 -4.45 -3.45
C ARG A 40 0.94 -4.90 -3.65
N ASP A 41 1.45 -4.80 -4.86
CA ASP A 41 2.78 -5.26 -5.27
C ASP A 41 3.82 -4.12 -5.40
N GLY A 42 3.36 -2.85 -5.33
CA GLY A 42 4.21 -1.68 -5.49
C GLY A 42 4.57 -1.38 -6.93
N ILE A 43 3.78 -1.88 -7.90
CA ILE A 43 4.01 -1.69 -9.33
C ILE A 43 2.93 -0.78 -9.90
N SER A 44 3.34 0.24 -10.66
CA SER A 44 2.46 1.12 -11.40
C SER A 44 2.59 0.89 -12.90
N SER A 45 1.46 0.92 -13.60
CA SER A 45 1.40 0.91 -15.06
C SER A 45 1.59 2.29 -15.69
N GLU A 46 1.69 3.34 -14.91
CA GLU A 46 1.92 4.72 -15.36
C GLU A 46 3.27 4.85 -16.08
N SER A 47 3.38 5.83 -16.99
CA SER A 47 4.60 5.99 -17.81
C SER A 47 5.36 7.28 -17.56
N ASP A 48 4.66 8.40 -17.37
CA ASP A 48 5.21 9.75 -17.52
C ASP A 48 5.64 10.39 -16.19
N ILE A 49 6.16 9.56 -15.28
CA ILE A 49 6.67 10.04 -13.99
C ILE A 49 8.09 10.59 -14.17
N PRO A 50 8.37 11.83 -13.72
CA PRO A 50 9.71 12.41 -13.84
C PRO A 50 10.74 11.62 -13.05
N THR A 51 11.96 11.56 -13.56
CA THR A 51 13.10 10.96 -12.86
C THR A 51 13.91 12.01 -12.09
N VAL A 52 13.75 13.28 -12.41
CA VAL A 52 14.47 14.40 -11.78
C VAL A 52 13.48 15.42 -11.29
N TRP A 53 13.65 15.86 -10.05
CA TRP A 53 12.89 16.97 -9.44
C TRP A 53 13.69 17.63 -8.32
N SER A 54 13.26 18.85 -7.99
CA SER A 54 13.76 19.66 -6.87
C SER A 54 12.62 20.56 -6.37
N ASP A 55 12.84 21.37 -5.37
CA ASP A 55 11.80 22.33 -4.89
C ASP A 55 11.29 23.29 -5.98
N THR A 56 12.04 23.46 -7.08
CA THR A 56 11.73 24.40 -8.18
C THR A 56 11.51 23.73 -9.52
N GLN A 57 11.52 22.41 -9.59
CA GLN A 57 11.38 21.66 -10.84
C GLN A 57 10.53 20.42 -10.62
N ASN A 58 9.52 20.20 -11.46
CA ASN A 58 8.66 19.00 -11.43
C ASN A 58 7.95 18.76 -10.08
N VAL A 59 7.81 19.76 -9.23
CA VAL A 59 6.94 19.75 -8.04
C VAL A 59 5.69 20.54 -8.36
N MET A 60 4.61 19.85 -8.67
CA MET A 60 3.33 20.46 -9.02
C MET A 60 2.74 21.24 -7.84
N TRP A 61 2.80 20.65 -6.65
CA TRP A 61 2.35 21.27 -5.41
C TRP A 61 2.97 20.60 -4.18
N LYS A 62 2.95 21.36 -3.07
CA LYS A 62 3.29 20.96 -1.71
C LYS A 62 2.13 21.30 -0.79
N CYS A 63 1.66 20.36 0.01
CA CYS A 63 0.56 20.53 0.95
C CYS A 63 1.03 20.22 2.37
N GLU A 64 0.91 21.19 3.27
CA GLU A 64 1.18 20.99 4.69
C GLU A 64 0.06 20.17 5.34
N LEU A 65 0.42 19.15 6.12
CA LEU A 65 -0.49 18.28 6.83
C LEU A 65 -0.76 18.80 8.25
N PRO A 66 -1.94 18.52 8.83
CA PRO A 66 -2.31 19.02 10.16
C PRO A 66 -1.50 18.39 11.30
N GLY A 67 -0.70 17.39 11.03
CA GLY A 67 0.11 16.70 12.02
C GLY A 67 0.98 15.63 11.41
N ALA A 68 1.84 15.03 12.22
CA ALA A 68 2.75 13.97 11.79
C ALA A 68 2.03 12.68 11.43
N GLY A 69 2.71 11.81 10.68
CA GLY A 69 2.23 10.46 10.37
C GLY A 69 3.02 9.80 9.27
N PHE A 70 2.92 8.47 9.20
CA PHE A 70 3.75 7.63 8.34
C PHE A 70 2.95 6.71 7.42
N SER A 71 1.61 6.87 7.36
CA SER A 71 0.81 6.15 6.38
C SER A 71 1.26 6.50 4.96
N SER A 72 1.22 5.55 4.06
CA SER A 72 1.33 5.87 2.64
C SER A 72 0.11 6.67 2.18
N PRO A 73 0.23 7.57 1.20
CA PRO A 73 -0.93 8.15 0.54
C PRO A 73 -1.66 7.09 -0.28
N ILE A 74 -2.99 7.19 -0.33
CA ILE A 74 -3.81 6.50 -1.32
C ILE A 74 -4.50 7.53 -2.19
N VAL A 75 -4.84 7.14 -3.42
CA VAL A 75 -5.51 8.01 -4.40
C VAL A 75 -6.78 7.34 -4.88
N VAL A 76 -7.88 8.09 -4.81
CA VAL A 76 -9.21 7.68 -5.26
C VAL A 76 -9.83 8.83 -6.06
N GLY A 77 -9.94 8.69 -7.36
CA GLY A 77 -10.36 9.77 -8.23
C GLY A 77 -9.49 11.03 -8.07
N ASN A 78 -10.10 12.15 -7.68
CA ASN A 78 -9.37 13.40 -7.45
C ASN A 78 -9.01 13.65 -5.97
N GLN A 79 -9.04 12.63 -5.12
CA GLN A 79 -8.75 12.77 -3.70
C GLN A 79 -7.56 11.90 -3.27
N ILE A 80 -6.71 12.45 -2.41
CA ILE A 80 -5.62 11.74 -1.75
C ILE A 80 -5.98 11.64 -0.27
N PHE A 81 -5.83 10.45 0.30
CA PHE A 81 -6.09 10.23 1.72
C PHE A 81 -4.84 9.79 2.45
N VAL A 82 -4.62 10.40 3.62
CA VAL A 82 -3.56 10.05 4.57
C VAL A 82 -4.05 10.12 6.01
N THR A 83 -3.35 9.42 6.91
CA THR A 83 -3.61 9.53 8.34
C THR A 83 -2.55 10.41 9.00
N CYS A 84 -2.97 11.24 9.96
CA CYS A 84 -2.07 12.11 10.74
C CYS A 84 -2.39 11.98 12.23
N TYR A 85 -1.51 12.50 13.08
CA TYR A 85 -1.75 12.65 14.50
C TYR A 85 -1.13 13.93 15.04
N THR A 86 -1.71 14.47 16.12
CA THR A 86 -1.13 15.54 16.94
C THR A 86 -1.12 15.12 18.41
N MET A 87 -0.25 15.74 19.18
CA MET A 87 -0.23 15.66 20.64
C MET A 87 -0.50 17.06 21.19
N GLU A 88 -1.70 17.31 21.67
CA GLU A 88 -2.12 18.61 22.21
C GLU A 88 -2.44 18.47 23.70
N GLY A 89 -1.73 19.18 24.55
CA GLY A 89 -1.91 19.09 26.01
C GLY A 89 -1.74 17.67 26.56
N GLY A 90 -0.93 16.83 25.92
CA GLY A 90 -0.74 15.42 26.26
C GLY A 90 -1.86 14.49 25.78
N GLN A 91 -2.83 14.99 25.02
CA GLN A 91 -3.88 14.21 24.40
C GLN A 91 -3.53 13.90 22.93
N LEU A 92 -3.62 12.64 22.58
CA LEU A 92 -3.47 12.18 21.20
C LEU A 92 -4.75 12.44 20.42
N LYS A 93 -4.63 13.14 19.29
CA LYS A 93 -5.68 13.26 18.29
C LYS A 93 -5.18 12.59 17.01
N ARG A 94 -6.03 11.80 16.38
CA ARG A 94 -5.78 11.15 15.09
C ARG A 94 -6.68 11.75 14.03
N TYR A 95 -6.19 11.79 12.80
CA TYR A 95 -6.90 12.44 11.68
C TYR A 95 -6.89 11.53 10.47
N LEU A 96 -8.04 11.42 9.80
CA LEU A 96 -8.08 11.09 8.37
C LEU A 96 -8.18 12.39 7.60
N VAL A 97 -7.27 12.60 6.65
CA VAL A 97 -7.15 13.83 5.87
C VAL A 97 -7.38 13.51 4.40
N SER A 98 -8.26 14.29 3.74
CA SER A 98 -8.46 14.28 2.31
C SER A 98 -7.85 15.53 1.68
N VAL A 99 -7.06 15.34 0.63
CA VAL A 99 -6.40 16.40 -0.13
C VAL A 99 -6.83 16.30 -1.59
N ASP A 100 -7.18 17.44 -2.20
CA ASP A 100 -7.44 17.53 -3.64
C ASP A 100 -6.16 17.24 -4.42
N ARG A 101 -6.19 16.23 -5.27
CA ARG A 101 -5.03 15.75 -6.03
C ARG A 101 -4.52 16.77 -7.05
N ALA A 102 -5.42 17.53 -7.66
CA ALA A 102 -5.04 18.52 -8.67
C ALA A 102 -4.48 19.81 -8.05
N LEU A 103 -5.03 20.20 -6.90
CA LEU A 103 -4.72 21.50 -6.28
C LEU A 103 -3.74 21.42 -5.10
N GLY A 104 -3.55 20.23 -4.51
CA GLY A 104 -2.74 20.08 -3.29
C GLY A 104 -3.34 20.79 -2.08
N LYS A 105 -4.67 20.88 -2.00
CA LYS A 105 -5.36 21.55 -0.89
C LYS A 105 -6.16 20.56 -0.07
N ILE A 106 -6.15 20.72 1.25
CA ILE A 106 -6.98 19.92 2.14
C ILE A 106 -8.45 20.20 1.82
N VAL A 107 -9.18 19.17 1.43
CA VAL A 107 -10.63 19.20 1.20
C VAL A 107 -11.36 19.11 2.53
N TRP A 108 -10.94 18.15 3.35
CA TRP A 108 -11.45 17.97 4.70
C TRP A 108 -10.45 17.21 5.58
N SER A 109 -10.62 17.35 6.88
CA SER A 109 -9.91 16.59 7.90
C SER A 109 -10.92 16.12 8.95
N ARG A 110 -10.86 14.84 9.32
CA ARG A 110 -11.74 14.25 10.34
C ARG A 110 -10.94 13.79 11.52
N VAL A 111 -11.25 14.34 12.69
CA VAL A 111 -10.66 13.91 13.96
C VAL A 111 -11.29 12.59 14.37
N VAL A 112 -10.45 11.63 14.70
CA VAL A 112 -10.85 10.35 15.29
C VAL A 112 -10.46 10.38 16.76
N PRO A 113 -11.40 10.16 17.69
CA PRO A 113 -11.07 10.11 19.11
C PRO A 113 -10.04 9.03 19.41
N ALA A 114 -8.99 9.37 20.14
CA ALA A 114 -8.08 8.37 20.68
C ALA A 114 -8.76 7.67 21.85
N THR A 115 -8.98 6.37 21.73
CA THR A 115 -9.46 5.50 22.81
C THR A 115 -8.35 4.55 23.25
N GLY A 116 -8.32 4.17 24.50
CA GLY A 116 -7.30 3.26 25.04
C GLY A 116 -6.04 3.97 25.55
N THR A 117 -5.16 3.20 26.16
CA THR A 117 -3.87 3.68 26.66
C THR A 117 -2.91 3.85 25.51
N VAL A 118 -2.54 5.09 25.25
CA VAL A 118 -1.42 5.41 24.35
C VAL A 118 -0.15 4.87 25.01
N SER A 119 0.61 4.03 24.33
CA SER A 119 1.93 3.58 24.79
C SER A 119 2.79 4.80 25.13
N ARG A 120 3.11 4.99 26.41
CA ARG A 120 3.78 6.20 26.95
C ARG A 120 5.31 6.12 26.90
N GLY A 121 5.89 5.17 26.18
CA GLY A 121 7.34 5.05 26.13
C GLY A 121 7.98 6.16 25.26
N PRO A 122 9.01 6.91 25.76
CA PRO A 122 9.87 7.69 24.90
C PRO A 122 10.68 6.71 24.06
N GLY A 123 10.40 6.62 22.78
CA GLY A 123 11.11 5.71 21.92
C GLY A 123 10.55 5.65 20.49
N PHE A 124 11.15 4.80 19.70
CA PHE A 124 10.82 4.59 18.30
C PHE A 124 9.34 4.21 18.07
N GLY A 125 8.74 3.43 18.98
CA GLY A 125 7.33 3.04 18.92
C GLY A 125 6.34 4.20 19.09
N ALA A 126 6.71 5.24 19.85
CA ALA A 126 5.86 6.42 20.05
C ALA A 126 5.67 7.25 18.77
N ARG A 127 6.62 7.18 17.81
CA ARG A 127 6.52 7.91 16.55
C ARG A 127 5.69 7.17 15.50
N HIS A 128 5.84 5.86 15.41
CA HIS A 128 5.29 5.06 14.30
C HIS A 128 3.88 4.53 14.55
N GLY A 129 3.47 4.28 15.81
CA GLY A 129 2.20 3.62 16.13
C GLY A 129 0.94 4.49 16.04
N HIS A 130 1.05 5.81 15.93
CA HIS A 130 -0.12 6.67 16.07
C HIS A 130 -0.89 6.89 14.76
N ALA A 131 -0.20 6.95 13.62
CA ALA A 131 -0.78 7.17 12.29
C ALA A 131 0.09 6.52 11.19
N SER A 132 0.32 5.21 11.30
CA SER A 132 1.13 4.44 10.33
C SER A 132 0.29 3.63 9.36
N HIS A 133 -0.94 3.28 9.74
CA HIS A 133 -1.81 2.50 8.88
C HIS A 133 -2.20 3.31 7.66
N THR A 134 -1.94 2.74 6.48
CA THR A 134 -2.41 3.31 5.22
C THR A 134 -3.89 3.00 5.07
N PRO A 135 -4.74 3.99 4.76
CA PRO A 135 -6.14 3.74 4.43
C PRO A 135 -6.29 2.81 3.22
N VAL A 136 -7.48 2.23 3.07
CA VAL A 136 -7.87 1.50 1.85
C VAL A 136 -9.25 1.97 1.40
N SER A 137 -9.52 1.97 0.09
CA SER A 137 -10.79 2.38 -0.48
C SER A 137 -11.32 1.37 -1.49
N ASP A 138 -12.64 1.23 -1.52
CA ASP A 138 -13.40 0.50 -2.54
C ASP A 138 -13.84 1.40 -3.72
N GLY A 139 -13.41 2.68 -3.73
CA GLY A 139 -13.81 3.69 -4.71
C GLY A 139 -15.02 4.52 -4.29
N GLN A 140 -15.74 4.12 -3.25
CA GLN A 140 -16.89 4.84 -2.69
C GLN A 140 -16.66 5.25 -1.24
N ASN A 141 -16.00 4.41 -0.47
CA ASN A 141 -15.70 4.58 0.94
C ASN A 141 -14.21 4.44 1.21
N VAL A 142 -13.78 5.02 2.32
CA VAL A 142 -12.40 4.93 2.83
C VAL A 142 -12.44 4.26 4.20
N TYR A 143 -11.64 3.22 4.36
CA TYR A 143 -11.51 2.45 5.58
C TYR A 143 -10.13 2.67 6.19
N VAL A 144 -10.07 2.86 7.50
CA VAL A 144 -8.82 3.12 8.20
C VAL A 144 -8.78 2.45 9.57
N LEU A 145 -7.64 1.88 9.92
CA LEU A 145 -7.35 1.39 11.26
C LEU A 145 -6.55 2.47 12.01
N PHE A 146 -6.96 2.77 13.23
CA PHE A 146 -6.27 3.70 14.13
C PHE A 146 -5.88 3.02 15.45
N GLY A 147 -5.24 1.86 15.35
CA GLY A 147 -4.78 1.10 16.52
C GLY A 147 -5.93 0.84 17.50
N SER A 148 -5.71 1.11 18.77
CA SER A 148 -6.72 0.94 19.84
C SER A 148 -8.00 1.78 19.68
N SER A 149 -7.98 2.84 18.84
CA SER A 149 -9.21 3.56 18.49
C SER A 149 -10.15 2.73 17.63
N GLY A 150 -9.65 1.69 16.96
CA GLY A 150 -10.45 0.79 16.14
C GLY A 150 -10.41 1.13 14.66
N VAL A 151 -11.33 0.52 13.92
CA VAL A 151 -11.53 0.68 12.49
C VAL A 151 -12.67 1.66 12.24
N PHE A 152 -12.48 2.52 11.26
CA PHE A 152 -13.47 3.53 10.85
C PHE A 152 -13.72 3.42 9.35
N ALA A 153 -14.97 3.63 8.95
CA ALA A 153 -15.36 3.83 7.57
C ALA A 153 -15.92 5.23 7.38
N PHE A 154 -15.52 5.87 6.28
CA PHE A 154 -15.99 7.19 5.87
C PHE A 154 -16.41 7.13 4.40
N ASP A 155 -17.40 7.94 4.01
CA ASP A 155 -17.59 8.24 2.60
C ASP A 155 -16.49 9.18 2.08
N LEU A 156 -16.43 9.40 0.76
CA LEU A 156 -15.43 10.30 0.16
C LEU A 156 -15.62 11.78 0.57
N GLN A 157 -16.77 12.15 1.12
CA GLN A 157 -17.08 13.49 1.66
C GLN A 157 -16.66 13.62 3.13
N GLY A 158 -16.17 12.52 3.73
CA GLY A 158 -15.70 12.48 5.10
C GLY A 158 -16.82 12.31 6.13
N THR A 159 -18.00 11.85 5.74
CA THR A 159 -19.04 11.42 6.69
C THR A 159 -18.66 10.06 7.26
N GLN A 160 -18.58 9.95 8.58
CA GLN A 160 -18.35 8.67 9.23
C GLN A 160 -19.58 7.77 9.08
N LEU A 161 -19.38 6.60 8.48
CA LEU A 161 -20.42 5.61 8.24
C LEU A 161 -20.56 4.67 9.45
N TRP A 162 -19.45 4.13 9.91
CA TRP A 162 -19.39 3.27 11.08
C TRP A 162 -18.00 3.30 11.72
N ASN A 163 -17.91 2.81 12.97
CA ASN A 163 -16.64 2.47 13.62
C ASN A 163 -16.79 1.20 14.44
N LYS A 164 -15.70 0.44 14.55
CA LYS A 164 -15.65 -0.82 15.31
C LYS A 164 -14.35 -0.93 16.11
N PRO A 165 -14.43 -1.26 17.39
CA PRO A 165 -13.23 -1.56 18.17
C PRO A 165 -12.64 -2.89 17.70
N VAL A 166 -11.31 -3.00 17.79
CA VAL A 166 -10.58 -4.23 17.43
C VAL A 166 -9.71 -4.75 18.59
N GLY A 167 -9.83 -4.15 19.74
CA GLY A 167 -9.07 -4.49 20.95
C GLY A 167 -8.39 -3.26 21.56
N SER A 168 -7.56 -3.50 22.56
CA SER A 168 -6.77 -2.47 23.24
C SER A 168 -5.29 -2.82 23.10
N GLU A 169 -4.44 -1.85 22.74
CA GLU A 169 -3.00 -2.06 22.60
C GLU A 169 -2.39 -2.57 23.92
N ASN A 170 -1.93 -3.80 23.95
CA ASN A 170 -1.37 -4.40 25.15
C ASN A 170 0.09 -4.82 25.06
N ALA A 171 0.65 -5.05 23.87
CA ALA A 171 1.92 -5.77 23.80
C ALA A 171 2.84 -5.43 22.62
N ALA A 172 2.50 -4.52 21.72
CA ALA A 172 3.32 -4.26 20.56
C ALA A 172 4.50 -3.34 20.90
N MET A 173 5.72 -3.85 20.74
CA MET A 173 6.96 -3.09 20.98
C MET A 173 7.03 -1.80 20.15
N PHE A 174 6.43 -1.78 18.96
CA PHE A 174 6.47 -0.67 17.99
C PHE A 174 5.10 -0.06 17.68
N GLY A 175 4.06 -0.40 18.45
CA GLY A 175 2.69 0.01 18.20
C GLY A 175 2.03 -0.77 17.05
N SER A 176 0.91 -0.27 16.54
CA SER A 176 0.15 -0.87 15.46
C SER A 176 0.58 -0.30 14.11
N ALA A 177 0.70 -1.13 13.06
CA ALA A 177 1.26 -0.69 11.78
C ALA A 177 0.65 -1.35 10.52
N ALA A 178 0.13 -2.57 10.60
CA ALA A 178 -0.41 -3.28 9.46
C ALA A 178 -1.62 -2.56 8.87
N SER A 179 -1.61 -2.30 7.56
CA SER A 179 -2.69 -1.61 6.88
C SER A 179 -3.86 -2.57 6.58
N PRO A 180 -5.11 -2.11 6.61
CA PRO A 180 -6.25 -2.92 6.19
C PRO A 180 -6.21 -3.16 4.67
N ILE A 181 -6.83 -4.26 4.23
CA ILE A 181 -7.01 -4.59 2.82
C ILE A 181 -8.46 -4.99 2.54
N LEU A 182 -8.88 -4.87 1.29
CA LEU A 182 -10.20 -5.28 0.84
C LEU A 182 -10.15 -6.64 0.14
N TYR A 183 -11.14 -7.48 0.43
CA TYR A 183 -11.44 -8.73 -0.27
C TYR A 183 -12.94 -8.89 -0.44
N LYS A 184 -13.45 -8.80 -1.67
CA LYS A 184 -14.88 -8.79 -1.96
C LYS A 184 -15.61 -7.72 -1.12
N ASP A 185 -16.59 -8.13 -0.33
CA ASP A 185 -17.37 -7.31 0.60
C ASP A 185 -16.73 -7.17 2.01
N ARG A 186 -15.47 -7.60 2.17
CA ARG A 186 -14.79 -7.68 3.46
C ARG A 186 -13.61 -6.75 3.55
N LEU A 187 -13.51 -6.10 4.69
CA LEU A 187 -12.33 -5.39 5.14
C LEU A 187 -11.52 -6.31 6.07
N ILE A 188 -10.35 -6.73 5.61
CA ILE A 188 -9.45 -7.55 6.41
C ILE A 188 -8.51 -6.65 7.20
N VAL A 189 -8.48 -6.86 8.51
CA VAL A 189 -7.75 -6.04 9.48
C VAL A 189 -6.81 -6.93 10.31
N THR A 190 -5.53 -6.61 10.31
CA THR A 190 -4.56 -7.22 11.21
C THR A 190 -4.46 -6.38 12.47
N ALA A 191 -5.19 -6.79 13.51
CA ALA A 191 -5.20 -6.17 14.83
C ALA A 191 -4.16 -6.85 15.74
N ALA A 192 -2.91 -6.92 15.27
CA ALA A 192 -1.82 -7.64 15.91
C ALA A 192 -1.48 -7.07 17.30
N ALA A 193 -1.35 -5.75 17.37
CA ALA A 193 -1.05 -5.01 18.59
C ALA A 193 -2.24 -4.94 19.55
N GLU A 194 -3.45 -4.86 19.00
CA GLU A 194 -4.69 -4.60 19.74
C GLU A 194 -5.27 -5.85 20.36
N SER A 195 -5.17 -7.00 19.69
CA SER A 195 -5.81 -8.24 20.13
C SER A 195 -5.19 -9.52 19.57
N GLU A 196 -3.93 -9.48 19.13
CA GLU A 196 -3.24 -10.65 18.58
C GLU A 196 -4.10 -11.40 17.55
N SER A 197 -4.81 -10.64 16.69
CA SER A 197 -5.77 -11.22 15.76
C SER A 197 -5.68 -10.64 14.36
N ILE A 198 -6.15 -11.43 13.41
CA ILE A 198 -6.56 -10.99 12.08
C ILE A 198 -8.05 -11.26 11.94
N ARG A 199 -8.79 -10.32 11.37
CA ARG A 199 -10.25 -10.40 11.27
C ARG A 199 -10.77 -9.80 9.97
N ALA A 200 -11.96 -10.25 9.55
CA ALA A 200 -12.70 -9.63 8.48
C ALA A 200 -13.95 -8.96 9.01
N LEU A 201 -14.16 -7.73 8.58
CA LEU A 201 -15.35 -6.95 8.86
C LEU A 201 -16.14 -6.75 7.56
N ASP A 202 -17.45 -6.72 7.66
CA ASP A 202 -18.32 -6.33 6.56
C ASP A 202 -18.06 -4.87 6.17
N CYS A 203 -17.83 -4.57 4.90
CA CYS A 203 -17.52 -3.22 4.45
C CYS A 203 -18.66 -2.22 4.68
N MET A 204 -19.91 -2.66 4.61
CA MET A 204 -21.08 -1.77 4.76
C MET A 204 -21.40 -1.50 6.22
N THR A 205 -21.30 -2.50 7.10
CA THR A 205 -21.80 -2.43 8.47
C THR A 205 -20.71 -2.44 9.53
N GLY A 206 -19.49 -2.85 9.16
CA GLY A 206 -18.39 -3.10 10.09
C GLY A 206 -18.59 -4.33 10.97
N GLU A 207 -19.61 -5.16 10.74
CA GLU A 207 -19.83 -6.38 11.52
C GLU A 207 -18.71 -7.40 11.26
N GLU A 208 -18.25 -8.07 12.33
CA GLU A 208 -17.22 -9.09 12.24
C GLU A 208 -17.78 -10.34 11.55
N LYS A 209 -17.18 -10.73 10.43
CA LYS A 209 -17.53 -11.94 9.68
C LYS A 209 -16.76 -13.16 10.19
N TRP A 210 -15.47 -12.96 10.50
CA TRP A 210 -14.61 -13.96 11.10
C TRP A 210 -13.44 -13.30 11.84
N LYS A 211 -12.85 -14.06 12.76
CA LYS A 211 -11.69 -13.67 13.55
C LYS A 211 -10.79 -14.88 13.76
N THR A 212 -9.49 -14.70 13.58
CA THR A 212 -8.45 -15.68 13.88
C THR A 212 -7.50 -15.08 14.90
N GLU A 213 -7.31 -15.73 16.04
CA GLU A 213 -6.45 -15.28 17.14
C GLU A 213 -5.26 -16.21 17.32
N ALA A 214 -4.09 -15.64 17.47
CA ALA A 214 -2.88 -16.37 17.85
C ALA A 214 -1.80 -15.42 18.36
N GLY A 215 -1.10 -15.81 19.41
CA GLY A 215 -0.03 -15.01 20.04
C GLY A 215 1.13 -14.67 19.10
N SER A 216 1.38 -15.50 18.06
CA SER A 216 2.38 -15.22 17.03
C SER A 216 2.08 -13.97 16.22
N LEU A 217 0.80 -13.54 16.15
CA LEU A 217 0.40 -12.33 15.45
C LEU A 217 0.88 -11.05 16.14
N SER A 218 1.14 -11.06 17.44
CA SER A 218 1.56 -9.87 18.22
C SER A 218 2.81 -9.16 17.67
N ARG A 219 3.61 -9.83 16.85
CA ARG A 219 4.80 -9.28 16.21
C ARG A 219 4.72 -9.26 14.67
N SER A 220 3.51 -9.38 14.12
CA SER A 220 3.24 -9.22 12.70
C SER A 220 2.83 -7.77 12.43
N TYR A 221 3.70 -7.03 11.77
CA TYR A 221 3.46 -5.64 11.35
C TYR A 221 3.19 -5.55 9.85
N CYS A 222 3.26 -6.66 9.15
CA CYS A 222 3.05 -6.70 7.71
C CYS A 222 1.58 -6.54 7.33
N THR A 223 1.33 -5.82 6.25
CA THR A 223 0.03 -5.85 5.59
C THR A 223 -0.11 -7.20 4.90
N PRO A 224 -1.20 -7.96 5.13
CA PRO A 224 -1.39 -9.26 4.49
C PRO A 224 -1.54 -9.12 2.97
N SER A 225 -1.25 -10.19 2.25
CA SER A 225 -1.32 -10.24 0.79
C SER A 225 -2.36 -11.27 0.34
N LEU A 226 -3.24 -10.86 -0.58
CA LEU A 226 -4.13 -11.79 -1.27
C LEU A 226 -3.39 -12.37 -2.47
N VAL A 227 -3.43 -13.67 -2.60
CA VAL A 227 -2.73 -14.41 -3.65
C VAL A 227 -3.68 -15.48 -4.20
N THR A 228 -3.77 -15.60 -5.51
CA THR A 228 -4.49 -16.72 -6.14
C THR A 228 -3.51 -17.85 -6.41
N ASN A 229 -3.78 -19.03 -5.88
CA ASN A 229 -2.95 -20.22 -6.09
C ASN A 229 -3.09 -20.78 -7.51
N LEU A 230 -2.29 -21.78 -7.86
CA LEU A 230 -2.31 -22.38 -9.21
C LEU A 230 -3.61 -23.13 -9.54
N ARG A 231 -4.49 -23.36 -8.56
CA ARG A 231 -5.83 -23.97 -8.77
C ARG A 231 -6.92 -22.92 -8.98
N GLY A 232 -6.58 -21.62 -8.80
CA GLY A 232 -7.52 -20.51 -8.90
C GLY A 232 -8.20 -20.15 -7.58
N ASP A 233 -7.78 -20.72 -6.44
CA ASP A 233 -8.32 -20.38 -5.13
C ASP A 233 -7.59 -19.16 -4.55
N ASP A 234 -8.33 -18.24 -3.95
CA ASP A 234 -7.76 -17.11 -3.24
C ASP A 234 -7.29 -17.51 -1.84
N GLU A 235 -6.10 -17.09 -1.49
CA GLU A 235 -5.47 -17.30 -0.20
C GLU A 235 -4.99 -15.98 0.40
N LEU A 236 -5.16 -15.82 1.70
CA LEU A 236 -4.68 -14.67 2.46
C LEU A 236 -3.37 -15.02 3.16
N LEU A 237 -2.26 -14.51 2.65
CA LEU A 237 -0.94 -14.75 3.21
C LEU A 237 -0.56 -13.68 4.22
N ILE A 238 -0.06 -14.10 5.37
CA ILE A 238 0.51 -13.22 6.39
C ILE A 238 1.84 -13.78 6.90
N SER A 239 2.85 -12.92 7.02
CA SER A 239 4.09 -13.27 7.67
C SER A 239 3.97 -13.04 9.18
N VAL A 240 4.30 -14.05 9.94
CA VAL A 240 4.50 -13.99 11.39
C VAL A 240 5.96 -14.32 11.69
N PRO A 241 6.49 -14.07 12.90
CA PRO A 241 7.84 -14.50 13.22
C PRO A 241 8.06 -15.98 12.95
N PHE A 242 9.08 -16.29 12.15
CA PHE A 242 9.53 -17.62 11.74
C PHE A 242 8.63 -18.37 10.78
N GLU A 243 7.42 -17.86 10.43
CA GLU A 243 6.48 -18.55 9.55
C GLU A 243 5.80 -17.59 8.56
N VAL A 244 5.24 -18.19 7.52
CA VAL A 244 4.17 -17.62 6.70
C VAL A 244 2.94 -18.49 6.88
N TRP A 245 1.81 -17.86 7.15
CA TRP A 245 0.51 -18.51 7.23
C TRP A 245 -0.33 -18.16 6.02
N SER A 246 -1.06 -19.15 5.54
CA SER A 246 -2.14 -18.97 4.57
C SER A 246 -3.47 -19.21 5.26
N LEU A 247 -4.35 -18.22 5.17
CA LEU A 247 -5.71 -18.30 5.67
C LEU A 247 -6.69 -18.31 4.50
N ASN A 248 -7.81 -18.97 4.68
CA ASN A 248 -8.96 -18.82 3.80
C ASN A 248 -9.54 -17.41 3.99
N PRO A 249 -9.58 -16.53 2.96
CA PRO A 249 -10.03 -15.15 3.13
C PRO A 249 -11.53 -15.03 3.39
N ASP A 250 -12.33 -16.08 3.09
CA ASP A 250 -13.76 -16.10 3.35
C ASP A 250 -14.11 -16.53 4.79
N THR A 251 -13.25 -17.30 5.48
CA THR A 251 -13.55 -17.89 6.79
C THR A 251 -12.52 -17.60 7.88
N GLY A 252 -11.34 -17.10 7.52
CA GLY A 252 -10.21 -16.91 8.44
C GLY A 252 -9.51 -18.22 8.84
N THR A 253 -9.94 -19.37 8.35
CA THR A 253 -9.37 -20.68 8.73
C THR A 253 -7.95 -20.82 8.18
N LEU A 254 -7.01 -21.26 9.02
CA LEU A 254 -5.65 -21.60 8.60
C LEU A 254 -5.68 -22.76 7.61
N LEU A 255 -5.16 -22.56 6.40
CA LEU A 255 -5.04 -23.55 5.35
C LEU A 255 -3.72 -24.31 5.47
N TRP A 256 -2.63 -23.56 5.53
CA TRP A 256 -1.28 -24.10 5.65
C TRP A 256 -0.35 -23.08 6.27
N TYR A 257 0.80 -23.54 6.72
CA TYR A 257 1.93 -22.70 7.12
C TYR A 257 3.25 -23.29 6.64
N ALA A 258 4.26 -22.42 6.52
CA ALA A 258 5.62 -22.81 6.19
C ALA A 258 6.63 -22.01 7.03
N GLU A 259 7.68 -22.69 7.53
CA GLU A 259 8.76 -22.05 8.27
C GLU A 259 9.60 -21.16 7.36
N THR A 260 10.06 -20.05 7.91
CA THR A 260 10.90 -19.06 7.22
C THR A 260 12.08 -18.62 8.08
N LYS A 261 12.99 -17.85 7.47
CA LYS A 261 14.07 -17.17 8.19
C LYS A 261 13.72 -15.74 8.63
N VAL A 262 12.47 -15.35 8.53
CA VAL A 262 11.97 -14.08 9.08
C VAL A 262 11.85 -14.23 10.58
N ASP A 263 12.79 -13.65 11.32
CA ASP A 263 12.83 -13.74 12.78
C ASP A 263 12.07 -12.60 13.45
N THR A 264 11.86 -12.72 14.72
CA THR A 264 11.37 -11.76 15.73
C THR A 264 10.26 -10.79 15.34
N ASN A 265 10.34 -10.09 14.23
CA ASN A 265 9.32 -9.13 13.77
C ASN A 265 9.13 -9.26 12.26
N ALA A 266 7.92 -9.58 11.84
CA ALA A 266 7.55 -9.64 10.43
C ALA A 266 6.96 -8.28 10.01
N VAL A 267 7.74 -7.46 9.26
CA VAL A 267 7.34 -6.11 8.90
C VAL A 267 7.07 -5.96 7.39
N PRO A 268 7.97 -6.37 6.48
CA PRO A 268 7.69 -6.27 5.06
C PRO A 268 6.51 -7.15 4.63
N SER A 269 5.67 -6.60 3.77
CA SER A 269 4.60 -7.39 3.13
C SER A 269 5.19 -8.33 2.08
N LEU A 270 4.57 -9.49 1.94
CA LEU A 270 4.93 -10.47 0.92
C LEU A 270 4.57 -9.94 -0.46
N VAL A 271 5.28 -10.45 -1.46
CA VAL A 271 4.91 -10.31 -2.87
C VAL A 271 4.81 -11.70 -3.50
N SER A 272 4.03 -11.83 -4.56
CA SER A 272 3.85 -13.12 -5.23
C SER A 272 3.83 -12.96 -6.74
N GLN A 273 4.29 -14.00 -7.43
CA GLN A 273 4.22 -14.10 -8.88
C GLN A 273 4.18 -15.56 -9.29
N GLY A 274 3.26 -15.93 -10.19
CA GLY A 274 3.20 -17.29 -10.76
C GLY A 274 2.98 -18.40 -9.74
N GLY A 275 2.20 -18.18 -8.68
CA GLY A 275 1.95 -19.16 -7.62
C GLY A 275 3.12 -19.36 -6.65
N ILE A 276 4.08 -18.44 -6.65
CA ILE A 276 5.20 -18.40 -5.70
C ILE A 276 5.12 -17.13 -4.87
N ALA A 277 5.16 -17.27 -3.55
CA ALA A 277 5.25 -16.17 -2.60
C ALA A 277 6.70 -15.95 -2.17
N TYR A 278 7.07 -14.69 -2.01
CA TYR A 278 8.40 -14.26 -1.56
C TYR A 278 8.23 -13.42 -0.30
N VAL A 279 8.82 -13.87 0.76
CA VAL A 279 8.86 -13.14 2.03
C VAL A 279 10.30 -12.73 2.32
N ILE A 280 10.46 -11.49 2.76
CA ILE A 280 11.71 -10.97 3.30
C ILE A 280 11.40 -10.33 4.65
N GLY A 281 12.32 -10.33 5.57
CA GLY A 281 12.08 -9.66 6.85
C GLY A 281 12.95 -10.16 7.98
N GLY A 282 12.52 -9.75 9.17
CA GLY A 282 13.22 -10.08 10.41
C GLY A 282 14.45 -9.21 10.67
N ARG A 283 14.84 -9.15 11.94
CA ARG A 283 15.96 -8.34 12.39
C ARG A 283 17.32 -8.85 11.89
N SER A 284 17.46 -10.16 11.70
CA SER A 284 18.63 -10.79 11.09
C SER A 284 18.59 -10.80 9.56
N GLY A 285 17.47 -10.40 8.95
CA GLY A 285 17.31 -10.27 7.51
C GLY A 285 17.13 -11.61 6.79
N GLY A 286 16.04 -12.35 7.07
CA GLY A 286 15.66 -13.55 6.32
C GLY A 286 15.02 -13.26 4.97
N ARG A 287 15.11 -14.21 4.03
CA ARG A 287 14.31 -14.24 2.81
C ARG A 287 14.01 -15.67 2.39
N THR A 288 12.80 -15.94 1.95
CA THR A 288 12.32 -17.27 1.60
C THR A 288 11.35 -17.18 0.41
N ALA A 289 11.45 -18.12 -0.53
CA ALA A 289 10.44 -18.33 -1.56
C ALA A 289 9.74 -19.67 -1.33
N MET A 290 8.42 -19.69 -1.54
CA MET A 290 7.61 -20.86 -1.36
C MET A 290 6.46 -20.93 -2.37
N ARG A 291 6.06 -22.15 -2.76
CA ARG A 291 4.84 -22.34 -3.55
C ARG A 291 3.62 -22.04 -2.70
N VAL A 292 2.67 -21.34 -3.27
CA VAL A 292 1.37 -21.06 -2.64
C VAL A 292 0.46 -22.27 -2.83
N GLY A 293 -0.29 -22.61 -1.81
CA GLY A 293 -1.20 -23.75 -1.78
C GLY A 293 -0.67 -24.91 -0.94
N GLY A 294 -1.58 -25.79 -0.58
CA GLY A 294 -1.31 -26.94 0.27
C GLY A 294 -2.24 -27.03 1.47
N GLN A 295 -1.87 -27.84 2.47
CA GLN A 295 -2.62 -28.02 3.70
C GLN A 295 -1.68 -28.40 4.86
N GLY A 296 -1.89 -27.81 6.03
CA GLY A 296 -1.09 -28.06 7.22
C GLY A 296 0.36 -27.55 7.08
N ASP A 297 1.32 -28.26 7.61
CA ASP A 297 2.75 -27.94 7.48
C ASP A 297 3.26 -28.29 6.07
N VAL A 298 3.52 -27.25 5.28
CA VAL A 298 4.05 -27.40 3.92
C VAL A 298 5.54 -27.02 3.81
N THR A 299 6.23 -26.82 4.91
CA THR A 299 7.63 -26.36 4.92
C THR A 299 8.52 -27.18 3.98
N LYS A 300 8.50 -28.50 4.11
CA LYS A 300 9.35 -29.38 3.31
C LYS A 300 8.94 -29.49 1.85
N SER A 301 7.64 -29.32 1.54
CA SER A 301 7.08 -29.52 0.20
C SER A 301 7.03 -28.24 -0.61
N SER A 302 6.86 -27.07 0.02
CA SER A 302 6.63 -25.81 -0.70
C SER A 302 7.81 -24.85 -0.69
N VAL A 303 8.68 -24.87 0.31
CA VAL A 303 9.85 -23.97 0.34
C VAL A 303 10.81 -24.33 -0.81
N ILE A 304 11.05 -23.35 -1.69
CA ILE A 304 11.93 -23.47 -2.87
C ILE A 304 13.35 -23.14 -2.46
N TRP A 305 13.52 -22.02 -1.77
CA TRP A 305 14.79 -21.60 -1.21
C TRP A 305 14.57 -20.72 0.04
N SER A 306 15.55 -20.73 0.95
CA SER A 306 15.54 -19.91 2.16
C SER A 306 16.97 -19.51 2.52
N THR A 307 17.23 -18.19 2.66
CA THR A 307 18.58 -17.64 2.87
C THR A 307 18.53 -16.36 3.69
N ARG A 308 19.68 -15.74 3.92
CA ARG A 308 19.82 -14.46 4.63
C ARG A 308 19.92 -13.28 3.68
N GLY A 309 19.77 -12.05 4.19
CA GLY A 309 19.90 -10.80 3.46
C GLY A 309 18.54 -10.29 2.98
N GLY A 310 17.66 -9.95 3.90
CA GLY A 310 16.36 -9.35 3.65
C GLY A 310 16.32 -7.85 3.99
N SER A 311 15.13 -7.32 4.20
CA SER A 311 14.85 -5.97 4.68
C SER A 311 14.19 -6.05 6.06
N TYR A 312 14.45 -5.07 6.92
CA TYR A 312 13.76 -5.00 8.21
C TYR A 312 12.36 -4.38 8.07
N VAL A 313 12.19 -3.35 7.22
CA VAL A 313 10.93 -2.60 7.11
C VAL A 313 10.36 -2.61 5.69
N SER A 314 11.14 -2.18 4.68
CA SER A 314 10.62 -1.98 3.33
C SER A 314 10.31 -3.30 2.62
N SER A 315 9.18 -3.32 1.90
CA SER A 315 8.73 -4.48 1.11
C SER A 315 9.37 -4.50 -0.28
N PRO A 316 9.58 -5.70 -0.89
CA PRO A 316 10.20 -5.83 -2.20
C PRO A 316 9.21 -5.60 -3.34
N VAL A 317 9.72 -5.43 -4.57
CA VAL A 317 8.97 -5.57 -5.83
C VAL A 317 9.61 -6.68 -6.67
N ILE A 318 8.80 -7.29 -7.56
CA ILE A 318 9.25 -8.29 -8.53
C ILE A 318 9.24 -7.69 -9.92
N TYR A 319 10.35 -7.80 -10.64
CA TYR A 319 10.42 -7.36 -12.03
C TYR A 319 11.42 -8.20 -12.83
N GLN A 320 11.00 -8.71 -13.99
CA GLN A 320 11.86 -9.46 -14.93
C GLN A 320 12.72 -10.53 -14.24
N GLY A 321 12.10 -11.37 -13.42
CA GLY A 321 12.79 -12.48 -12.75
C GLY A 321 13.67 -12.08 -11.56
N HIS A 322 13.57 -10.86 -11.07
CA HIS A 322 14.34 -10.38 -9.93
C HIS A 322 13.45 -9.74 -8.86
N LEU A 323 13.87 -9.90 -7.61
CA LEU A 323 13.36 -9.16 -6.46
C LEU A 323 14.25 -7.94 -6.21
N TYR A 324 13.62 -6.78 -5.98
CA TYR A 324 14.30 -5.53 -5.65
C TYR A 324 13.75 -4.95 -4.35
N TRP A 325 14.63 -4.47 -3.48
CA TRP A 325 14.28 -3.69 -2.29
C TRP A 325 15.44 -2.82 -1.83
N CYS A 326 15.16 -1.83 -0.98
CA CYS A 326 16.16 -1.10 -0.21
C CYS A 326 15.97 -1.41 1.27
N ASN A 327 17.05 -1.63 2.03
CA ASN A 327 16.94 -1.92 3.44
C ASN A 327 17.18 -0.70 4.33
N ASP A 328 16.90 -0.84 5.61
CA ASP A 328 17.10 0.15 6.67
C ASP A 328 18.57 0.62 6.84
N ARG A 329 19.53 -0.07 6.22
CA ARG A 329 20.96 0.29 6.25
C ARG A 329 21.45 0.98 4.98
N GLY A 330 20.52 1.43 4.12
CA GLY A 330 20.86 2.18 2.90
C GLY A 330 21.43 1.33 1.78
N ILE A 331 21.06 0.06 1.69
CA ILE A 331 21.53 -0.85 0.65
C ILE A 331 20.36 -1.29 -0.23
N ALA A 332 20.47 -1.07 -1.53
CA ALA A 332 19.58 -1.63 -2.54
C ALA A 332 20.06 -3.03 -2.96
N TYR A 333 19.13 -3.94 -3.13
CA TYR A 333 19.39 -5.35 -3.50
C TYR A 333 18.68 -5.70 -4.81
N CYS A 334 19.34 -6.55 -5.59
CA CYS A 334 18.78 -7.31 -6.70
C CYS A 334 19.04 -8.79 -6.44
N VAL A 335 17.97 -9.60 -6.42
CA VAL A 335 18.03 -11.03 -6.09
C VAL A 335 17.28 -11.81 -7.17
N ASP A 336 17.86 -12.88 -7.67
CA ASP A 336 17.22 -13.80 -8.61
C ASP A 336 16.07 -14.55 -7.93
N VAL A 337 14.87 -14.47 -8.49
CA VAL A 337 13.64 -15.06 -7.89
C VAL A 337 13.69 -16.59 -7.87
N THR A 338 14.38 -17.22 -8.82
CA THR A 338 14.41 -18.69 -8.98
C THR A 338 15.31 -19.34 -7.94
N THR A 339 16.45 -18.70 -7.66
CA THR A 339 17.50 -19.27 -6.84
C THR A 339 17.67 -18.62 -5.46
N GLY A 340 17.09 -17.42 -5.28
CA GLY A 340 17.29 -16.61 -4.09
C GLY A 340 18.72 -16.05 -3.96
N ARG A 341 19.55 -16.17 -5.00
CA ARG A 341 20.94 -15.67 -4.98
C ARG A 341 20.94 -14.15 -5.17
N GLU A 342 21.76 -13.48 -4.37
CA GLU A 342 22.06 -12.07 -4.55
C GLU A 342 22.85 -11.89 -5.87
N VAL A 343 22.26 -11.12 -6.79
CA VAL A 343 22.90 -10.76 -8.06
C VAL A 343 23.76 -9.51 -7.83
N THR A 344 23.17 -8.51 -7.18
CA THR A 344 23.87 -7.26 -6.88
C THR A 344 23.33 -6.65 -5.59
N ARG A 345 24.20 -5.97 -4.86
CA ARG A 345 23.85 -5.00 -3.82
C ARG A 345 24.61 -3.71 -4.05
N LYS A 346 23.92 -2.60 -3.83
CA LYS A 346 24.46 -1.25 -4.02
C LYS A 346 24.19 -0.38 -2.80
N ARG A 347 25.25 0.22 -2.26
CA ARG A 347 25.10 1.20 -1.18
C ARG A 347 24.60 2.52 -1.77
N LEU A 348 23.45 2.98 -1.31
CA LEU A 348 22.86 4.28 -1.64
C LEU A 348 23.14 5.30 -0.54
N GLY A 349 23.18 4.85 0.72
CA GLY A 349 23.22 5.68 1.91
C GLY A 349 21.84 6.00 2.45
N GLY A 350 21.78 6.55 3.66
CA GLY A 350 20.51 6.81 4.35
C GLY A 350 19.81 5.57 4.89
N GLU A 351 18.56 5.71 5.26
CA GLU A 351 17.69 4.66 5.80
C GLU A 351 16.42 4.58 4.96
N PHE A 352 15.93 3.35 4.66
CA PHE A 352 14.71 3.15 3.89
C PHE A 352 13.67 2.39 4.71
N TYR A 353 12.56 3.06 5.00
CA TYR A 353 11.36 2.48 5.59
C TYR A 353 10.23 2.40 4.56
N ALA A 354 10.11 3.42 3.71
CA ALA A 354 9.24 3.38 2.55
C ALA A 354 9.57 2.16 1.66
N SER A 355 8.54 1.44 1.25
CA SER A 355 8.67 0.41 0.22
C SER A 355 8.91 1.07 -1.13
N ILE A 356 9.77 0.47 -1.94
CA ILE A 356 10.04 0.97 -3.29
C ILE A 356 8.80 0.81 -4.18
N VAL A 357 8.67 1.72 -5.14
CA VAL A 357 7.67 1.63 -6.21
C VAL A 357 8.37 1.44 -7.54
N LEU A 358 7.89 0.49 -8.32
CA LEU A 358 8.33 0.24 -9.69
C LEU A 358 7.38 0.93 -10.68
N ILE A 359 7.94 1.75 -11.57
CA ILE A 359 7.21 2.42 -12.64
C ILE A 359 7.97 2.15 -13.93
N GLN A 360 7.35 1.44 -14.87
CA GLN A 360 8.03 0.90 -16.05
C GLN A 360 9.25 0.04 -15.64
N ASP A 361 10.45 0.50 -15.92
CA ASP A 361 11.72 -0.15 -15.60
C ASP A 361 12.56 0.66 -14.58
N ARG A 362 11.91 1.49 -13.76
CA ARG A 362 12.55 2.39 -12.80
C ARG A 362 12.03 2.15 -11.39
N LEU A 363 12.95 2.00 -10.46
CA LEU A 363 12.70 1.86 -9.04
C LEU A 363 12.81 3.23 -8.37
N TYR A 364 11.75 3.67 -7.72
CA TYR A 364 11.73 4.90 -6.93
C TYR A 364 11.86 4.52 -5.45
N ALA A 365 13.03 4.77 -4.89
CA ALA A 365 13.39 4.42 -3.52
C ALA A 365 13.49 5.69 -2.66
N VAL A 366 12.53 5.87 -1.76
CA VAL A 366 12.45 7.04 -0.86
C VAL A 366 13.18 6.74 0.42
N SER A 367 14.24 7.51 0.70
CA SER A 367 14.97 7.46 1.97
C SER A 367 14.32 8.40 2.98
N ARG A 368 14.32 7.99 4.26
CA ARG A 368 13.71 8.78 5.35
C ARG A 368 14.16 10.24 5.37
N PHE A 369 15.46 10.47 5.21
CA PHE A 369 16.07 11.80 5.30
C PHE A 369 17.04 12.12 4.16
N GLY A 370 17.26 11.15 3.27
CA GLY A 370 18.29 11.22 2.23
C GLY A 370 17.78 11.62 0.86
N GLY A 371 16.46 11.84 0.69
CA GLY A 371 15.84 12.11 -0.61
C GLY A 371 15.44 10.81 -1.34
N THR A 372 15.09 10.92 -2.61
CA THR A 372 14.61 9.82 -3.43
C THR A 372 15.64 9.42 -4.48
N TYR A 373 16.02 8.16 -4.48
CA TYR A 373 16.86 7.56 -5.51
C TYR A 373 16.00 6.96 -6.61
N VAL A 374 16.34 7.23 -7.86
CA VAL A 374 15.74 6.57 -9.03
C VAL A 374 16.78 5.65 -9.62
N LEU A 375 16.48 4.34 -9.64
CA LEU A 375 17.38 3.31 -10.14
C LEU A 375 16.75 2.62 -11.36
N LYS A 376 17.57 2.14 -12.30
CA LYS A 376 17.11 1.22 -13.33
C LYS A 376 16.79 -0.14 -12.69
N ALA A 377 15.65 -0.72 -13.00
CA ALA A 377 15.27 -2.06 -12.54
C ALA A 377 15.98 -3.16 -13.37
N THR A 378 17.29 -3.15 -13.31
CA THR A 378 18.19 -4.15 -13.94
C THR A 378 19.11 -4.72 -12.88
N PRO A 379 19.77 -5.86 -13.15
CA PRO A 379 20.72 -6.46 -12.20
C PRO A 379 21.77 -5.50 -11.67
N GLU A 380 22.22 -4.52 -12.47
CA GLU A 380 23.28 -3.57 -12.12
C GLU A 380 22.81 -2.46 -11.17
N LEU A 381 21.49 -2.27 -11.01
CA LEU A 381 20.89 -1.20 -10.19
C LEU A 381 21.49 0.17 -10.53
N LYS A 382 21.60 0.49 -11.85
CA LYS A 382 22.18 1.76 -12.29
C LYS A 382 21.36 2.93 -11.75
N GLN A 383 22.01 3.81 -11.00
CA GLN A 383 21.36 5.03 -10.52
C GLN A 383 21.14 6.00 -11.68
N ILE A 384 19.90 6.45 -11.85
CA ILE A 384 19.46 7.40 -12.86
C ILE A 384 19.51 8.82 -12.26
N ALA A 385 18.94 8.98 -11.06
CA ALA A 385 18.87 10.26 -10.38
C ALA A 385 18.92 10.09 -8.85
N HIS A 386 19.19 11.19 -8.16
CA HIS A 386 19.04 11.34 -6.72
C HIS A 386 18.42 12.71 -6.44
N ASN A 387 17.17 12.72 -6.08
CA ASN A 387 16.36 13.91 -5.90
C ASN A 387 16.27 14.29 -4.42
N ARG A 388 16.41 15.57 -4.11
CA ARG A 388 16.28 16.09 -2.75
C ARG A 388 15.33 17.28 -2.75
N LEU A 389 14.51 17.35 -1.73
CA LEU A 389 13.70 18.49 -1.38
C LEU A 389 14.31 19.18 -0.16
N SER A 390 14.01 20.45 0.06
CA SER A 390 14.45 21.20 1.24
C SER A 390 13.82 20.70 2.54
N ASP A 391 12.77 19.89 2.43
CA ASP A 391 12.12 19.22 3.57
C ASP A 391 13.06 18.17 4.19
N THR A 392 13.44 18.39 5.44
CA THR A 392 14.31 17.49 6.23
C THR A 392 13.54 16.57 7.16
N SER A 393 12.21 16.56 7.09
CA SER A 393 11.37 15.71 7.90
C SER A 393 11.39 14.25 7.41
N ASP A 394 10.70 13.34 8.11
CA ASP A 394 10.81 11.89 7.89
C ASP A 394 9.92 11.40 6.74
N PHE A 395 10.49 10.88 5.68
CA PHE A 395 9.79 10.28 4.52
C PHE A 395 9.65 8.76 4.66
N SER A 396 8.93 8.29 5.67
CA SER A 396 8.69 6.85 5.89
C SER A 396 7.47 6.29 5.14
N GLY A 397 6.56 7.13 4.63
CA GLY A 397 5.43 6.72 3.79
C GLY A 397 5.89 6.23 2.42
N SER A 398 5.37 5.08 1.97
CA SER A 398 5.65 4.59 0.61
C SER A 398 4.94 5.46 -0.42
N PRO A 399 5.53 5.74 -1.58
CA PRO A 399 4.90 6.56 -2.61
C PRO A 399 3.60 5.96 -3.15
N ALA A 400 2.71 6.82 -3.63
CA ALA A 400 1.58 6.44 -4.50
C ALA A 400 1.80 7.01 -5.91
N VAL A 401 1.15 6.41 -6.90
CA VAL A 401 1.26 6.82 -8.30
C VAL A 401 -0.13 6.89 -8.92
N SER A 402 -0.47 8.03 -9.50
CA SER A 402 -1.76 8.22 -10.19
C SER A 402 -1.71 9.43 -11.11
N ASP A 403 -2.21 9.31 -12.33
CA ASP A 403 -2.33 10.39 -13.32
C ASP A 403 -1.00 11.10 -13.60
N SER A 404 0.02 10.32 -13.90
CA SER A 404 1.39 10.80 -14.11
C SER A 404 1.98 11.60 -12.95
N GLN A 405 1.43 11.41 -11.74
CA GLN A 405 1.92 12.00 -10.50
C GLN A 405 2.54 10.95 -9.60
N LEU A 406 3.72 11.23 -9.06
CA LEU A 406 4.29 10.52 -7.93
C LEU A 406 3.96 11.31 -6.66
N ILE A 407 3.16 10.71 -5.79
CA ILE A 407 2.77 11.35 -4.52
C ILE A 407 3.75 10.89 -3.45
N LEU A 408 4.52 11.84 -2.92
CA LEU A 408 5.46 11.62 -1.81
C LEU A 408 4.87 12.17 -0.52
N ARG A 409 5.19 11.51 0.58
CA ARG A 409 4.80 11.96 1.92
C ARG A 409 5.98 12.01 2.85
N SER A 410 6.18 13.16 3.48
CA SER A 410 6.93 13.28 4.73
C SER A 410 5.98 13.27 5.94
N ASP A 411 6.49 13.29 7.16
CA ASP A 411 5.65 13.41 8.35
C ASP A 411 4.96 14.79 8.45
N THR A 412 5.39 15.78 7.66
CA THR A 412 4.86 17.15 7.67
C THR A 412 4.10 17.51 6.39
N TYR A 413 4.49 16.98 5.23
CA TYR A 413 3.96 17.41 3.93
C TYR A 413 3.57 16.25 3.01
N LEU A 414 2.64 16.54 2.09
CA LEU A 414 2.46 15.81 0.84
C LEU A 414 3.04 16.62 -0.32
N TYR A 415 3.56 15.91 -1.31
CA TYR A 415 4.07 16.46 -2.56
C TYR A 415 3.49 15.70 -3.74
N ALA A 416 3.09 16.42 -4.79
CA ALA A 416 2.87 15.82 -6.11
C ALA A 416 4.04 16.16 -7.02
N ILE A 417 4.70 15.14 -7.50
CA ILE A 417 5.79 15.22 -8.47
C ILE A 417 5.23 14.87 -9.83
N LYS A 418 5.28 15.80 -10.77
CA LYS A 418 4.76 15.65 -12.13
C LYS A 418 5.65 16.45 -13.08
N SER A 419 5.82 15.96 -14.29
CA SER A 419 6.50 16.72 -15.35
C SER A 419 5.69 17.97 -15.70
N ASP A 420 6.37 19.09 -15.91
CA ASP A 420 5.81 20.36 -16.36
C ASP A 420 5.20 20.24 -17.76
#